data_6644fa61f65bd951ad61b4ca35c14ddc
#
_entry.id   6644fa61f65bd951ad61b4ca35c14ddc
#
_cell.length_a   1.000
_cell.length_b   1.000
_cell.length_c   1.000
_cell.angle_alpha   90.00
_cell.angle_beta   90.00
_cell.angle_gamma   90.00
#
_symmetry.space_group_name_H-M   'P 1'
#
loop_
_entity.id
_entity.type
_entity.pdbx_description
1 polymer ?
#
loop_
_entity_poly.entity_id
_entity_poly.type
_entity_poly.pdbx_seq_one_letter_code
_entity_poly.pdbx_strand_id
1 'polypeptide(L)'
;MSPFVLALMWIMAPVAWPTAKFLDWVLGEDHGTTYKKAGLKTLVTLHKTLGTTPDERLNQDEVTIISAVLDLKDKTVGSIMTPMGDVFTMSSDTVLDEPMMDKILSQGYSRIPIHSPDNPRNFVGMLLVKILITYDPEDAMRVRDFALATLPETRPETSCLDIVNFFQEGKSHMVLVSDFPGEDHGALGVLTLEDVIEELIGEEIIDESDVFVDVHKAIRRAVPAPRTRVPKGAVVEEPESSQ
;
A
#
# COMPACT_ATOMS: atom_id res chain seq x y z
N MET A 1 -2.15 40.87 -27.03
CA MET A 1 -1.26 41.85 -26.35
C MET A 1 -1.45 43.22 -26.98
N SER A 2 -1.49 44.29 -26.17
CA SER A 2 -1.62 45.65 -26.70
C SER A 2 -0.35 46.04 -27.48
N PRO A 3 -0.44 46.68 -28.66
CA PRO A 3 0.72 47.11 -29.47
C PRO A 3 1.67 48.05 -28.68
N PHE A 4 1.15 48.75 -27.71
CA PHE A 4 1.92 49.60 -26.81
C PHE A 4 2.89 48.79 -25.90
N VAL A 5 2.45 47.60 -25.40
CA VAL A 5 3.29 46.72 -24.59
C VAL A 5 4.43 46.13 -25.42
N LEU A 6 4.15 45.74 -26.67
CA LEU A 6 5.17 45.25 -27.59
C LEU A 6 6.24 46.33 -27.90
N ALA A 7 5.84 47.55 -28.13
CA ALA A 7 6.76 48.65 -28.38
C ALA A 7 7.66 48.94 -27.15
N LEU A 8 7.10 48.88 -25.94
CA LEU A 8 7.83 49.06 -24.71
C LEU A 8 8.84 47.94 -24.49
N MET A 9 8.44 46.67 -24.78
CA MET A 9 9.34 45.52 -24.72
C MET A 9 10.54 45.66 -25.65
N TRP A 10 10.32 46.13 -26.89
CA TRP A 10 11.39 46.34 -27.85
C TRP A 10 12.39 47.46 -27.41
N ILE A 11 11.89 48.54 -26.81
CA ILE A 11 12.72 49.63 -26.29
C ILE A 11 13.56 49.16 -25.10
N MET A 12 13.02 48.31 -24.22
CA MET A 12 13.71 47.79 -23.03
C MET A 12 14.61 46.58 -23.32
N ALA A 13 14.41 45.89 -24.44
CA ALA A 13 15.14 44.66 -24.81
C ALA A 13 16.67 44.81 -24.79
N PRO A 14 17.29 45.90 -25.32
CA PRO A 14 18.75 46.01 -25.33
C PRO A 14 19.39 46.14 -23.93
N VAL A 15 18.62 46.55 -22.93
CA VAL A 15 19.08 46.63 -21.55
C VAL A 15 18.69 45.37 -20.78
N ALA A 16 17.46 44.87 -20.97
CA ALA A 16 16.95 43.69 -20.27
C ALA A 16 17.66 42.40 -20.70
N TRP A 17 17.99 42.22 -21.98
CA TRP A 17 18.63 41.01 -22.48
C TRP A 17 20.05 40.80 -21.91
N PRO A 18 20.99 41.74 -21.90
CA PRO A 18 22.31 41.54 -21.31
C PRO A 18 22.25 41.41 -19.80
N THR A 19 21.35 42.12 -19.13
CA THR A 19 21.19 41.93 -17.66
C THR A 19 20.61 40.57 -17.30
N ALA A 20 19.65 40.05 -18.06
CA ALA A 20 19.16 38.69 -17.87
C ALA A 20 20.26 37.66 -18.07
N LYS A 21 21.04 37.79 -19.18
CA LYS A 21 22.12 36.86 -19.46
C LYS A 21 23.29 36.95 -18.46
N PHE A 22 23.55 38.11 -17.91
CA PHE A 22 24.50 38.27 -16.81
C PHE A 22 24.00 37.60 -15.52
N LEU A 23 22.72 37.74 -15.20
CA LEU A 23 22.09 37.05 -14.07
C LEU A 23 22.12 35.52 -14.27
N ASP A 24 21.80 35.02 -15.45
CA ASP A 24 21.85 33.59 -15.77
C ASP A 24 23.28 33.04 -15.61
N TRP A 25 24.31 33.83 -15.99
CA TRP A 25 25.71 33.45 -15.82
C TRP A 25 26.15 33.46 -14.35
N VAL A 26 25.67 34.41 -13.53
CA VAL A 26 26.04 34.52 -12.11
C VAL A 26 25.26 33.51 -11.25
N LEU A 27 23.99 33.27 -11.55
CA LEU A 27 23.09 32.42 -10.77
C LEU A 27 22.96 30.99 -11.30
N GLY A 28 23.43 30.71 -12.56
CA GLY A 28 23.25 29.46 -13.26
C GLY A 28 21.91 29.39 -14.02
N GLU A 29 21.87 28.63 -15.11
CA GLU A 29 20.67 28.49 -15.98
C GLU A 29 19.52 27.71 -15.34
N ASP A 30 19.76 27.03 -14.22
CA ASP A 30 18.80 26.15 -13.55
C ASP A 30 18.06 26.82 -12.39
N HIS A 31 17.28 27.86 -12.68
CA HIS A 31 16.24 28.35 -11.76
C HIS A 31 14.91 27.64 -11.97
N GLY A 32 14.94 26.36 -12.31
CA GLY A 32 13.78 25.52 -12.08
C GLY A 32 13.50 25.47 -10.56
N THR A 33 12.30 25.85 -10.14
CA THR A 33 11.81 25.69 -8.77
C THR A 33 11.67 24.20 -8.44
N THR A 34 12.81 23.46 -8.46
CA THR A 34 12.86 22.09 -8.02
C THR A 34 12.83 22.09 -6.50
N TYR A 35 11.64 21.93 -5.95
CA TYR A 35 11.50 21.75 -4.51
C TYR A 35 12.17 20.44 -4.10
N LYS A 36 13.04 20.50 -3.09
CA LYS A 36 13.49 19.29 -2.40
C LYS A 36 12.25 18.57 -1.86
N LYS A 37 12.29 17.23 -1.81
CA LYS A 37 11.20 16.37 -1.31
C LYS A 37 10.58 16.88 0.00
N ALA A 38 11.41 17.32 0.96
CA ALA A 38 10.96 17.93 2.20
C ALA A 38 10.15 19.22 2.00
N GLY A 39 10.56 20.08 1.05
CA GLY A 39 9.83 21.31 0.71
C GLY A 39 8.48 21.00 0.07
N LEU A 40 8.37 19.94 -0.75
CA LEU A 40 7.12 19.49 -1.33
C LEU A 40 6.15 18.99 -0.25
N LYS A 41 6.62 18.22 0.73
CA LYS A 41 5.80 17.79 1.89
C LYS A 41 5.27 18.99 2.68
N THR A 42 6.12 19.98 2.94
CA THR A 42 5.70 21.22 3.62
C THR A 42 4.65 21.96 2.80
N LEU A 43 4.81 22.05 1.48
CA LEU A 43 3.84 22.69 0.59
C LEU A 43 2.48 21.98 0.65
N VAL A 44 2.45 20.65 0.58
CA VAL A 44 1.23 19.84 0.70
C VAL A 44 0.54 20.10 2.04
N THR A 45 1.31 20.10 3.15
CA THR A 45 0.77 20.38 4.49
C THR A 45 0.22 21.81 4.60
N LEU A 46 0.87 22.79 3.97
CA LEU A 46 0.38 24.18 3.95
C LEU A 46 -0.93 24.32 3.15
N HIS A 47 -1.14 23.56 2.08
CA HIS A 47 -2.39 23.59 1.32
C HIS A 47 -3.61 23.10 2.13
N LYS A 48 -3.41 22.32 3.20
CA LYS A 48 -4.48 21.99 4.14
C LYS A 48 -4.98 23.23 4.90
N THR A 49 -4.07 24.17 5.22
CA THR A 49 -4.36 25.31 6.11
C THR A 49 -4.60 26.62 5.39
N LEU A 50 -4.00 26.83 4.21
CA LEU A 50 -3.97 28.12 3.50
C LEU A 50 -4.99 28.27 2.39
N GLY A 51 -5.75 27.22 2.03
CA GLY A 51 -6.81 27.34 1.01
C GLY A 51 -7.87 28.37 1.42
N THR A 52 -8.17 29.32 0.55
CA THR A 52 -9.15 30.39 0.80
C THR A 52 -10.59 29.89 0.72
N THR A 53 -10.84 28.85 -0.09
CA THR A 53 -12.14 28.21 -0.21
C THR A 53 -12.08 26.76 0.27
N PRO A 54 -13.19 26.17 0.78
CA PRO A 54 -13.23 24.78 1.21
C PRO A 54 -12.85 23.78 0.10
N ASP A 55 -13.14 24.12 -1.16
CA ASP A 55 -12.87 23.26 -2.32
C ASP A 55 -11.39 23.30 -2.76
N GLU A 56 -10.62 24.30 -2.34
CA GLU A 56 -9.19 24.43 -2.63
C GLU A 56 -8.29 23.79 -1.56
N ARG A 57 -8.86 23.35 -0.43
CA ARG A 57 -8.12 22.75 0.66
C ARG A 57 -7.99 21.24 0.46
N LEU A 58 -6.76 20.74 0.61
CA LEU A 58 -6.55 19.32 0.70
C LEU A 58 -7.16 18.77 1.99
N ASN A 59 -7.85 17.63 1.87
CA ASN A 59 -8.33 16.87 3.01
C ASN A 59 -7.15 16.28 3.80
N GLN A 60 -7.39 15.88 5.06
CA GLN A 60 -6.37 15.22 5.89
C GLN A 60 -5.85 13.94 5.23
N ASP A 61 -6.75 13.12 4.70
CA ASP A 61 -6.41 11.84 4.09
C ASP A 61 -5.58 12.04 2.82
N GLU A 62 -5.91 13.04 1.99
CA GLU A 62 -5.11 13.40 0.81
C GLU A 62 -3.68 13.81 1.19
N VAL A 63 -3.52 14.62 2.24
CA VAL A 63 -2.19 15.03 2.74
C VAL A 63 -1.41 13.82 3.27
N THR A 64 -2.08 12.90 3.97
CA THR A 64 -1.48 11.67 4.51
C THR A 64 -0.99 10.79 3.37
N ILE A 65 -1.84 10.50 2.38
CA ILE A 65 -1.50 9.67 1.21
C ILE A 65 -0.34 10.28 0.41
N ILE A 66 -0.40 11.57 0.09
CA ILE A 66 0.68 12.23 -0.67
C ILE A 66 2.00 12.16 0.11
N SER A 67 1.96 12.37 1.43
CA SER A 67 3.15 12.30 2.28
C SER A 67 3.72 10.88 2.34
N ALA A 68 2.86 9.87 2.47
CA ALA A 68 3.23 8.46 2.49
C ALA A 68 3.88 8.02 1.16
N VAL A 69 3.30 8.40 0.02
CA VAL A 69 3.87 8.14 -1.32
C VAL A 69 5.26 8.77 -1.47
N LEU A 70 5.45 10.01 -0.98
CA LEU A 70 6.75 10.67 -1.01
C LEU A 70 7.79 9.94 -0.15
N ASP A 71 7.40 9.28 0.93
CA ASP A 71 8.29 8.55 1.84
C ASP A 71 8.55 7.11 1.42
N LEU A 72 7.66 6.52 0.62
CA LEU A 72 7.67 5.10 0.26
C LEU A 72 9.02 4.61 -0.27
N LYS A 73 9.72 5.47 -1.04
CA LYS A 73 11.05 5.13 -1.58
C LYS A 73 12.10 4.97 -0.47
N ASP A 74 11.97 5.70 0.61
CA ASP A 74 12.95 5.73 1.70
C ASP A 74 12.61 4.70 2.79
N LYS A 75 11.39 4.14 2.77
CA LYS A 75 10.97 3.04 3.63
C LYS A 75 11.47 1.71 3.09
N THR A 76 11.96 0.87 3.99
CA THR A 76 12.45 -0.47 3.66
C THR A 76 11.39 -1.52 3.98
N VAL A 77 11.42 -2.62 3.23
CA VAL A 77 10.57 -3.79 3.44
C VAL A 77 10.66 -4.31 4.88
N GLY A 78 11.87 -4.35 5.44
CA GLY A 78 12.08 -4.80 6.82
C GLY A 78 11.39 -3.96 7.89
N SER A 79 11.00 -2.69 7.57
CA SER A 79 10.32 -1.82 8.53
C SER A 79 8.81 -2.03 8.60
N ILE A 80 8.22 -2.67 7.57
CA ILE A 80 6.77 -2.86 7.45
C ILE A 80 6.35 -4.33 7.35
N MET A 81 7.31 -5.26 7.28
CA MET A 81 7.04 -6.70 7.20
C MET A 81 6.38 -7.21 8.48
N THR A 82 5.56 -8.25 8.34
CA THR A 82 5.08 -9.06 9.46
C THR A 82 6.19 -10.01 9.90
N PRO A 83 6.66 -9.95 11.15
CA PRO A 83 7.71 -10.84 11.65
C PRO A 83 7.30 -12.31 11.58
N MET A 84 8.26 -13.22 11.30
CA MET A 84 7.98 -14.65 11.12
C MET A 84 7.31 -15.31 12.34
N GLY A 85 7.50 -14.74 13.55
CA GLY A 85 6.84 -15.23 14.77
C GLY A 85 5.33 -15.06 14.79
N ASP A 86 4.82 -14.10 14.01
CA ASP A 86 3.41 -13.76 13.94
C ASP A 86 2.74 -14.33 12.67
N VAL A 87 3.53 -14.97 11.79
CA VAL A 87 3.04 -15.55 10.53
C VAL A 87 2.56 -16.99 10.75
N PHE A 88 1.35 -17.29 10.29
CA PHE A 88 0.87 -18.67 10.26
C PHE A 88 1.56 -19.43 9.14
N THR A 89 2.37 -20.42 9.49
CA THR A 89 3.13 -21.28 8.57
C THR A 89 2.81 -22.74 8.78
N MET A 90 3.05 -23.57 7.76
CA MET A 90 2.86 -25.02 7.86
C MET A 90 4.05 -25.78 7.28
N SER A 91 4.28 -27.00 7.79
CA SER A 91 5.24 -27.92 7.19
C SER A 91 4.68 -28.54 5.91
N SER A 92 5.54 -28.81 4.93
CA SER A 92 5.16 -29.52 3.71
C SER A 92 4.67 -30.95 3.97
N ASP A 93 5.01 -31.55 5.11
CA ASP A 93 4.56 -32.88 5.55
C ASP A 93 3.26 -32.87 6.37
N THR A 94 2.71 -31.68 6.66
CA THR A 94 1.42 -31.56 7.37
C THR A 94 0.32 -32.27 6.58
N VAL A 95 -0.44 -33.13 7.27
CA VAL A 95 -1.62 -33.80 6.72
C VAL A 95 -2.81 -32.86 6.82
N LEU A 96 -3.54 -32.72 5.71
CA LEU A 96 -4.74 -31.88 5.64
C LEU A 96 -5.98 -32.73 5.98
N ASP A 97 -6.10 -33.09 7.24
CA ASP A 97 -7.29 -33.73 7.82
C ASP A 97 -8.35 -32.69 8.23
N GLU A 98 -9.53 -33.15 8.67
CA GLU A 98 -10.64 -32.29 9.08
C GLU A 98 -10.22 -31.24 10.14
N PRO A 99 -9.51 -31.59 11.23
CA PRO A 99 -9.07 -30.63 12.23
C PRO A 99 -8.10 -29.56 11.68
N MET A 100 -7.23 -29.95 10.74
CA MET A 100 -6.30 -29.01 10.13
C MET A 100 -7.03 -28.08 9.15
N MET A 101 -8.00 -28.59 8.40
CA MET A 101 -8.86 -27.78 7.53
C MET A 101 -9.65 -26.75 8.35
N ASP A 102 -10.26 -27.15 9.47
CA ASP A 102 -10.96 -26.23 10.37
C ASP A 102 -10.02 -25.15 10.90
N LYS A 103 -8.79 -25.52 11.23
CA LYS A 103 -7.77 -24.55 11.67
C LYS A 103 -7.42 -23.56 10.57
N ILE A 104 -7.20 -24.02 9.33
CA ILE A 104 -6.89 -23.15 8.18
C ILE A 104 -8.05 -22.19 7.92
N LEU A 105 -9.28 -22.69 7.91
CA LEU A 105 -10.48 -21.89 7.66
C LEU A 105 -10.73 -20.86 8.79
N SER A 106 -10.48 -21.25 10.04
CA SER A 106 -10.65 -20.33 11.19
C SER A 106 -9.63 -19.19 11.21
N GLN A 107 -8.45 -19.38 10.60
CA GLN A 107 -7.44 -18.32 10.47
C GLN A 107 -7.76 -17.29 9.38
N GLY A 108 -8.56 -17.67 8.37
CA GLY A 108 -9.00 -16.76 7.30
C GLY A 108 -7.93 -16.40 6.25
N TYR A 109 -6.71 -16.92 6.35
CA TYR A 109 -5.63 -16.54 5.43
C TYR A 109 -5.82 -17.11 4.02
N SER A 110 -5.61 -16.30 3.01
CA SER A 110 -5.67 -16.72 1.60
C SER A 110 -4.40 -17.43 1.13
N ARG A 111 -3.24 -17.15 1.74
CA ARG A 111 -1.92 -17.67 1.39
C ARG A 111 -1.16 -18.07 2.64
N ILE A 112 -0.63 -19.27 2.64
CA ILE A 112 0.10 -19.82 3.79
C ILE A 112 1.49 -20.21 3.34
N PRO A 113 2.57 -19.60 3.90
CA PRO A 113 3.94 -20.01 3.63
C PRO A 113 4.20 -21.43 4.12
N ILE A 114 4.84 -22.25 3.29
CA ILE A 114 5.13 -23.65 3.56
C ILE A 114 6.63 -23.85 3.69
N HIS A 115 7.04 -24.39 4.83
CA HIS A 115 8.44 -24.70 5.08
C HIS A 115 8.76 -26.18 4.91
N SER A 116 10.05 -26.49 4.75
CA SER A 116 10.56 -27.86 4.73
C SER A 116 10.29 -28.55 6.10
N PRO A 117 10.03 -29.85 6.13
CA PRO A 117 9.83 -30.59 7.37
C PRO A 117 11.11 -30.61 8.23
N ASP A 118 12.28 -30.62 7.58
CA ASP A 118 13.58 -30.71 8.26
C ASP A 118 14.07 -29.36 8.79
N ASN A 119 13.62 -28.25 8.18
CA ASN A 119 14.05 -26.92 8.54
C ASN A 119 12.90 -25.92 8.51
N PRO A 120 12.37 -25.47 9.66
CA PRO A 120 11.27 -24.51 9.74
C PRO A 120 11.59 -23.11 9.18
N ARG A 121 12.86 -22.83 8.90
CA ARG A 121 13.29 -21.55 8.30
C ARG A 121 13.53 -21.62 6.79
N ASN A 122 13.42 -22.82 6.22
CA ASN A 122 13.53 -23.07 4.78
C ASN A 122 12.15 -23.14 4.15
N PHE A 123 11.73 -22.09 3.47
CA PHE A 123 10.42 -22.00 2.82
C PHE A 123 10.51 -22.53 1.38
N VAL A 124 9.65 -23.48 1.06
CA VAL A 124 9.63 -24.16 -0.24
C VAL A 124 8.58 -23.58 -1.20
N GLY A 125 7.67 -22.77 -0.69
CA GLY A 125 6.60 -22.15 -1.47
C GLY A 125 5.47 -21.65 -0.57
N MET A 126 4.32 -21.38 -1.16
CA MET A 126 3.10 -21.04 -0.44
C MET A 126 1.91 -21.88 -0.91
N LEU A 127 1.05 -22.25 0.02
CA LEU A 127 -0.23 -22.89 -0.26
C LEU A 127 -1.28 -21.79 -0.48
N LEU A 128 -1.96 -21.85 -1.62
CA LEU A 128 -3.14 -21.02 -1.87
C LEU A 128 -4.38 -21.71 -1.33
N VAL A 129 -5.00 -21.18 -0.29
CA VAL A 129 -6.15 -21.82 0.38
C VAL A 129 -7.31 -22.08 -0.59
N LYS A 130 -7.46 -21.26 -1.63
CA LYS A 130 -8.47 -21.45 -2.67
C LYS A 130 -8.41 -22.81 -3.38
N ILE A 131 -7.25 -23.48 -3.45
CA ILE A 131 -7.15 -24.80 -4.08
C ILE A 131 -7.76 -25.91 -3.22
N LEU A 132 -7.97 -25.64 -1.93
CA LEU A 132 -8.61 -26.57 -1.01
C LEU A 132 -10.14 -26.57 -1.08
N ILE A 133 -10.76 -25.69 -1.90
CA ILE A 133 -12.23 -25.60 -2.02
C ILE A 133 -12.86 -26.91 -2.50
N THR A 134 -12.13 -27.66 -3.35
CA THR A 134 -12.61 -28.94 -3.91
C THR A 134 -11.93 -30.14 -3.25
N TYR A 135 -11.15 -29.92 -2.21
CA TYR A 135 -10.44 -30.98 -1.50
C TYR A 135 -11.33 -31.64 -0.45
N ASP A 136 -11.27 -32.96 -0.36
CA ASP A 136 -11.96 -33.74 0.66
C ASP A 136 -10.97 -34.11 1.79
N PRO A 137 -11.20 -33.65 3.03
CA PRO A 137 -10.32 -33.95 4.17
C PRO A 137 -10.21 -35.45 4.49
N GLU A 138 -11.17 -36.28 4.07
CA GLU A 138 -11.09 -37.74 4.24
C GLU A 138 -9.93 -38.37 3.46
N ASP A 139 -9.46 -37.72 2.37
CA ASP A 139 -8.31 -38.17 1.60
C ASP A 139 -6.98 -38.06 2.36
N ALA A 140 -6.93 -37.27 3.43
CA ALA A 140 -5.78 -37.05 4.32
C ALA A 140 -4.44 -36.82 3.58
N MET A 141 -4.48 -36.03 2.49
CA MET A 141 -3.30 -35.72 1.69
C MET A 141 -2.35 -34.78 2.44
N ARG A 142 -1.07 -34.84 2.08
CA ARG A 142 -0.06 -33.91 2.65
C ARG A 142 0.02 -32.64 1.83
N VAL A 143 0.42 -31.54 2.46
CA VAL A 143 0.59 -30.22 1.82
C VAL A 143 1.51 -30.31 0.59
N ARG A 144 2.58 -31.13 0.64
CA ARG A 144 3.51 -31.32 -0.49
C ARG A 144 2.89 -31.98 -1.71
N ASP A 145 1.75 -32.67 -1.57
CA ASP A 145 1.06 -33.35 -2.67
C ASP A 145 0.21 -32.36 -3.50
N PHE A 146 0.07 -31.11 -3.02
CA PHE A 146 -0.59 -30.03 -3.74
C PHE A 146 0.39 -29.19 -4.55
N ALA A 147 -0.12 -28.51 -5.56
CA ALA A 147 0.64 -27.54 -6.34
C ALA A 147 0.89 -26.28 -5.50
N LEU A 148 2.09 -26.16 -4.93
CA LEU A 148 2.50 -24.96 -4.21
C LEU A 148 2.81 -23.83 -5.20
N ALA A 149 2.39 -22.62 -4.88
CA ALA A 149 2.79 -21.43 -5.61
C ALA A 149 4.19 -20.99 -5.18
N THR A 150 4.92 -20.33 -6.08
CA THR A 150 6.23 -19.76 -5.74
C THR A 150 6.09 -18.66 -4.70
N LEU A 151 6.96 -18.68 -3.69
CA LEU A 151 7.09 -17.64 -2.70
C LEU A 151 8.38 -16.85 -3.03
N PRO A 152 8.29 -15.70 -3.70
CA PRO A 152 9.46 -14.89 -4.01
C PRO A 152 10.12 -14.38 -2.74
N GLU A 153 11.44 -14.16 -2.80
CA GLU A 153 12.22 -13.68 -1.66
C GLU A 153 12.82 -12.32 -1.95
N THR A 154 12.96 -11.50 -0.92
CA THR A 154 13.58 -10.19 -0.99
C THR A 154 14.40 -9.90 0.26
N ARG A 155 15.29 -8.91 0.18
CA ARG A 155 16.08 -8.45 1.31
C ARG A 155 15.32 -7.43 2.15
N PRO A 156 15.59 -7.33 3.46
CA PRO A 156 14.94 -6.36 4.33
C PRO A 156 15.24 -4.89 3.96
N GLU A 157 16.39 -4.62 3.30
CA GLU A 157 16.78 -3.27 2.85
C GLU A 157 16.10 -2.84 1.55
N THR A 158 15.39 -3.75 0.87
CA THR A 158 14.67 -3.43 -0.38
C THR A 158 13.67 -2.30 -0.12
N SER A 159 13.59 -1.35 -1.06
CA SER A 159 12.64 -0.24 -0.98
C SER A 159 11.19 -0.74 -1.15
N CYS A 160 10.27 -0.19 -0.36
CA CYS A 160 8.84 -0.48 -0.53
C CYS A 160 8.33 -0.13 -1.93
N LEU A 161 8.90 0.89 -2.58
CA LEU A 161 8.53 1.26 -3.95
C LEU A 161 8.90 0.16 -4.96
N ASP A 162 10.06 -0.49 -4.80
CA ASP A 162 10.49 -1.58 -5.66
C ASP A 162 9.58 -2.80 -5.50
N ILE A 163 9.12 -3.06 -4.28
CA ILE A 163 8.15 -4.14 -4.01
C ILE A 163 6.77 -3.84 -4.59
N VAL A 164 6.30 -2.58 -4.56
CA VAL A 164 5.07 -2.18 -5.26
C VAL A 164 5.16 -2.51 -6.74
N ASN A 165 6.26 -2.14 -7.39
CA ASN A 165 6.48 -2.45 -8.80
C ASN A 165 6.47 -3.96 -9.06
N PHE A 166 7.11 -4.74 -8.17
CA PHE A 166 7.10 -6.19 -8.25
C PHE A 166 5.68 -6.78 -8.15
N PHE A 167 4.87 -6.31 -7.20
CA PHE A 167 3.47 -6.75 -7.06
C PHE A 167 2.61 -6.33 -8.27
N GLN A 168 2.88 -5.16 -8.87
CA GLN A 168 2.18 -4.70 -10.08
C GLN A 168 2.45 -5.60 -11.29
N GLU A 169 3.59 -6.31 -11.34
CA GLU A 169 3.84 -7.32 -12.38
C GLU A 169 2.92 -8.54 -12.27
N GLY A 170 2.16 -8.67 -11.19
CA GLY A 170 1.14 -9.73 -10.99
C GLY A 170 1.71 -11.12 -10.73
N LYS A 171 3.01 -11.23 -10.41
CA LYS A 171 3.68 -12.53 -10.19
C LYS A 171 3.32 -13.15 -8.84
N SER A 172 3.18 -12.33 -7.82
CA SER A 172 2.79 -12.72 -6.46
C SER A 172 2.20 -11.54 -5.72
N HIS A 173 1.42 -11.78 -4.66
CA HIS A 173 0.95 -10.77 -3.72
C HIS A 173 1.54 -10.98 -2.31
N MET A 174 2.53 -11.86 -2.21
CA MET A 174 3.27 -12.11 -0.97
C MET A 174 4.73 -12.36 -1.31
N VAL A 175 5.64 -11.83 -0.51
CA VAL A 175 7.08 -12.06 -0.61
C VAL A 175 7.62 -12.46 0.76
N LEU A 176 8.59 -13.35 0.78
CA LEU A 176 9.38 -13.71 1.96
C LEU A 176 10.51 -12.68 2.11
N VAL A 177 10.68 -12.17 3.30
CA VAL A 177 11.80 -11.29 3.65
C VAL A 177 12.88 -12.10 4.30
N SER A 178 14.07 -12.12 3.71
CA SER A 178 15.20 -12.93 4.17
C SER A 178 16.50 -12.14 4.12
N ASP A 179 17.38 -12.36 5.09
CA ASP A 179 18.75 -11.85 5.06
C ASP A 179 19.56 -12.48 3.92
N PHE A 180 19.22 -13.73 3.56
CA PHE A 180 19.91 -14.52 2.54
C PHE A 180 18.91 -15.08 1.52
N PRO A 181 18.38 -14.26 0.61
CA PRO A 181 17.42 -14.73 -0.40
C PRO A 181 18.01 -15.86 -1.26
N GLY A 182 17.26 -16.95 -1.40
CA GLY A 182 17.68 -18.15 -2.14
C GLY A 182 18.41 -19.19 -1.31
N GLU A 183 18.66 -18.94 -0.03
CA GLU A 183 19.28 -19.91 0.88
C GLU A 183 18.21 -20.57 1.78
N ASP A 184 18.58 -21.66 2.42
CA ASP A 184 17.69 -22.44 3.29
C ASP A 184 17.53 -21.88 4.71
N HIS A 185 17.97 -20.64 4.91
CA HIS A 185 17.96 -19.94 6.20
C HIS A 185 17.80 -18.43 6.03
N GLY A 186 17.61 -17.71 7.13
CA GLY A 186 17.59 -16.25 7.14
C GLY A 186 16.20 -15.64 6.95
N ALA A 187 15.13 -16.42 6.89
CA ALA A 187 13.77 -15.92 6.84
C ALA A 187 13.43 -15.08 8.08
N LEU A 188 13.08 -13.81 7.88
CA LEU A 188 12.77 -12.81 8.90
C LEU A 188 11.28 -12.60 9.07
N GLY A 189 10.53 -12.58 7.97
CA GLY A 189 9.12 -12.31 7.95
C GLY A 189 8.52 -12.41 6.55
N VAL A 190 7.28 -12.00 6.41
CA VAL A 190 6.60 -11.89 5.13
C VAL A 190 6.08 -10.47 4.92
N LEU A 191 5.92 -10.08 3.68
CA LEU A 191 5.27 -8.84 3.29
C LEU A 191 4.22 -9.15 2.24
N THR A 192 3.03 -8.59 2.42
CA THR A 192 1.91 -8.73 1.48
C THR A 192 1.66 -7.42 0.73
N LEU A 193 0.86 -7.49 -0.34
CA LEU A 193 0.42 -6.30 -1.07
C LEU A 193 -0.43 -5.40 -0.16
N GLU A 194 -1.21 -6.02 0.71
CA GLU A 194 -2.08 -5.35 1.68
C GLU A 194 -1.27 -4.45 2.62
N ASP A 195 -0.16 -4.95 3.22
CA ASP A 195 0.72 -4.18 4.11
C ASP A 195 1.28 -2.92 3.42
N VAL A 196 1.64 -3.04 2.13
CA VAL A 196 2.17 -1.91 1.36
C VAL A 196 1.08 -0.88 1.03
N ILE A 197 -0.15 -1.33 0.76
CA ILE A 197 -1.29 -0.44 0.53
C ILE A 197 -1.66 0.30 1.82
N GLU A 198 -1.67 -0.38 2.96
CA GLU A 198 -1.89 0.24 4.27
C GLU A 198 -0.87 1.33 4.57
N GLU A 199 0.39 1.06 4.26
CA GLU A 199 1.47 2.04 4.38
C GLU A 199 1.26 3.27 3.47
N LEU A 200 0.72 3.07 2.26
CA LEU A 200 0.38 4.16 1.32
C LEU A 200 -0.82 4.99 1.78
N ILE A 201 -1.82 4.35 2.38
CA ILE A 201 -3.02 5.02 2.88
C ILE A 201 -2.75 5.68 4.22
N GLY A 202 -1.82 5.12 5.02
CA GLY A 202 -1.46 5.58 6.36
C GLY A 202 -2.46 5.15 7.43
N GLU A 203 -3.32 4.17 7.12
CA GLU A 203 -4.32 3.59 8.01
C GLU A 203 -4.38 2.07 7.81
N GLU A 204 -4.57 1.30 8.89
CA GLU A 204 -4.80 -0.14 8.83
C GLU A 204 -6.15 -0.45 8.18
N ILE A 205 -6.15 -1.37 7.22
CA ILE A 205 -7.37 -1.91 6.60
C ILE A 205 -7.80 -3.11 7.43
N ILE A 206 -8.91 -2.96 8.15
CA ILE A 206 -9.45 -4.04 8.97
C ILE A 206 -10.13 -5.05 8.05
N ASP A 207 -9.69 -6.30 8.13
CA ASP A 207 -10.30 -7.41 7.41
C ASP A 207 -11.66 -7.79 8.05
N GLU A 208 -12.60 -8.23 7.24
CA GLU A 208 -13.90 -8.72 7.67
C GLU A 208 -13.84 -9.99 8.53
N SER A 209 -12.70 -10.71 8.44
CA SER A 209 -12.40 -11.90 9.26
C SER A 209 -11.75 -11.57 10.61
N ASP A 210 -11.37 -10.32 10.87
CA ASP A 210 -10.77 -9.92 12.13
C ASP A 210 -11.73 -10.11 13.30
N VAL A 211 -11.34 -10.96 14.25
CA VAL A 211 -12.12 -11.20 15.46
C VAL A 211 -11.99 -9.99 16.36
N PHE A 212 -13.10 -9.28 16.61
CA PHE A 212 -13.11 -8.17 17.55
C PHE A 212 -12.84 -8.64 18.97
N VAL A 213 -11.68 -8.29 19.49
CA VAL A 213 -11.28 -8.58 20.89
C VAL A 213 -12.11 -7.72 21.88
N ASP A 214 -12.67 -6.60 21.42
CA ASP A 214 -13.45 -5.66 22.22
C ASP A 214 -14.80 -5.35 21.55
N VAL A 215 -15.89 -5.91 22.13
CA VAL A 215 -17.26 -5.72 21.66
C VAL A 215 -17.64 -4.23 21.63
N HIS A 216 -17.12 -3.40 22.54
CA HIS A 216 -17.39 -1.97 22.54
C HIS A 216 -16.71 -1.23 21.39
N LYS A 217 -15.54 -1.68 20.93
CA LYS A 217 -14.90 -1.18 19.71
C LYS A 217 -15.65 -1.62 18.46
N ALA A 218 -16.12 -2.87 18.42
CA ALA A 218 -16.96 -3.40 17.35
C ALA A 218 -18.26 -2.60 17.17
N ILE A 219 -18.95 -2.27 18.28
CA ILE A 219 -20.18 -1.46 18.26
C ILE A 219 -19.89 -0.03 17.75
N ARG A 220 -18.77 0.58 18.11
CA ARG A 220 -18.39 1.91 17.62
C ARG A 220 -17.99 1.91 16.13
N ARG A 221 -17.49 0.79 15.62
CA ARG A 221 -17.10 0.60 14.21
C ARG A 221 -18.27 0.20 13.31
N ALA A 222 -19.42 -0.21 13.86
CA ALA A 222 -20.66 -0.33 13.11
C ALA A 222 -21.16 1.07 12.67
N VAL A 223 -20.30 1.79 11.96
CA VAL A 223 -20.63 3.08 11.35
C VAL A 223 -21.57 2.80 10.19
N PRO A 224 -22.70 3.54 10.08
CA PRO A 224 -23.58 3.40 8.93
C PRO A 224 -22.80 3.64 7.63
N ALA A 225 -23.14 2.87 6.60
CA ALA A 225 -22.51 2.97 5.27
C ALA A 225 -22.37 4.44 4.84
N PRO A 226 -21.30 4.79 4.10
CA PRO A 226 -21.06 6.15 3.65
C PRO A 226 -22.31 6.70 2.99
N ARG A 227 -22.86 7.80 3.52
CA ARG A 227 -24.03 8.44 2.93
C ARG A 227 -23.61 8.98 1.57
N THR A 228 -24.18 8.43 0.50
CA THR A 228 -24.05 9.02 -0.84
C THR A 228 -24.49 10.47 -0.74
N ARG A 229 -23.60 11.42 -1.06
CA ARG A 229 -23.98 12.82 -1.14
C ARG A 229 -25.06 12.94 -2.22
N VAL A 230 -26.30 13.13 -1.80
CA VAL A 230 -27.37 13.50 -2.73
C VAL A 230 -27.01 14.88 -3.28
N PRO A 231 -26.93 15.07 -4.60
CA PRO A 231 -26.66 16.39 -5.17
C PRO A 231 -27.70 17.37 -4.64
N LYS A 232 -27.26 18.56 -4.21
CA LYS A 232 -28.16 19.65 -3.83
C LYS A 232 -29.05 19.98 -5.03
N GLY A 233 -30.33 19.57 -4.96
CA GLY A 233 -31.33 19.80 -6.01
C GLY A 233 -32.26 18.61 -6.32
N ALA A 234 -32.02 17.43 -5.76
CA ALA A 234 -32.98 16.34 -5.88
C ALA A 234 -34.13 16.57 -4.89
N VAL A 235 -35.31 16.87 -5.42
CA VAL A 235 -36.55 16.91 -4.65
C VAL A 235 -36.86 15.48 -4.22
N VAL A 236 -36.86 15.22 -2.91
CA VAL A 236 -37.33 13.96 -2.33
C VAL A 236 -38.83 14.03 -2.34
N GLU A 237 -39.49 13.33 -3.25
CA GLU A 237 -40.93 13.07 -3.14
C GLU A 237 -41.18 12.14 -1.94
N GLU A 238 -41.84 12.64 -0.92
CA GLU A 238 -42.35 11.82 0.21
C GLU A 238 -43.41 10.86 -0.34
N PRO A 239 -43.38 9.57 0.05
CA PRO A 239 -44.45 8.66 -0.32
C PRO A 239 -45.74 9.06 0.43
N GLU A 240 -46.79 9.39 -0.32
CA GLU A 240 -48.15 9.62 0.21
C GLU A 240 -48.61 8.41 1.02
N SER A 241 -48.92 8.65 2.27
CA SER A 241 -49.57 7.70 3.15
C SER A 241 -51.02 7.50 2.67
N SER A 242 -51.29 6.38 1.99
CA SER A 242 -52.65 5.92 1.73
C SER A 242 -53.27 5.44 3.01
N GLN A 243 -54.38 6.09 3.34
CA GLN A 243 -55.34 5.69 4.36
C GLN A 243 -55.98 4.32 4.03
#